data_4d1046185b72409fc04f78c4b268b604
#
_entry.id   4d1046185b72409fc04f78c4b268b604
#
_cell.length_a   1.000
_cell.length_b   1.000
_cell.length_c   1.000
_cell.angle_alpha   90.00
_cell.angle_beta   90.00
_cell.angle_gamma   90.00
#
_symmetry.space_group_name_H-M   'P 1'
#
loop_
_entity.id
_entity.type
_entity.pdbx_description
1 polymer ?
#
loop_
_entity_poly.entity_id
_entity_poly.type
_entity_poly.pdbx_seq_one_letter_code
_entity_poly.pdbx_strand_id
1 'polypeptide(L)'
;IDKTSFLSTNKLIEQKPLNKNKMSGYTYLYKTTSLVDITYTRYSIFFDIHQEDKKPKAWIFIKKFKEINDDNASKIIETSFQKMTQEEVSKSQGLRIKVIRFREGMSYKDLADNSPLGRYAEGRLRLLNGHYPRGTPEVGSLIKIVE
;
A
#
# COMPACT_ATOMS: atom_id res chain seq x y z
N ILE A 1 8.56 -38.63 -1.79
CA ILE A 1 7.20 -38.19 -1.31
C ILE A 1 7.32 -38.09 0.19
N ASP A 2 7.33 -36.88 0.70
CA ASP A 2 7.50 -36.59 2.12
C ASP A 2 6.26 -37.06 2.89
N LYS A 3 6.39 -38.14 3.67
CA LYS A 3 5.33 -38.74 4.46
C LYS A 3 4.89 -37.87 5.67
N THR A 4 5.57 -36.76 5.94
CA THR A 4 5.31 -35.91 7.10
C THR A 4 4.05 -35.01 6.94
N SER A 5 3.56 -34.79 5.71
CA SER A 5 2.39 -33.98 5.47
C SER A 5 1.04 -34.63 5.88
N PHE A 6 1.02 -35.93 6.10
CA PHE A 6 -0.22 -36.67 6.42
C PHE A 6 -0.63 -36.63 7.91
N LEU A 7 0.18 -36.04 8.79
CA LEU A 7 -0.05 -36.07 10.24
C LEU A 7 -0.31 -34.69 10.86
N SER A 8 -0.70 -33.71 10.06
CA SER A 8 -1.12 -32.41 10.59
C SER A 8 -2.65 -32.32 10.69
N THR A 9 -3.15 -31.93 11.85
CA THR A 9 -4.58 -31.66 12.06
C THR A 9 -4.81 -30.18 12.18
N ASN A 10 -5.79 -29.67 11.43
CA ASN A 10 -6.24 -28.28 11.52
C ASN A 10 -7.54 -28.22 12.30
N LYS A 11 -7.57 -27.44 13.38
CA LYS A 11 -8.76 -27.22 14.20
C LYS A 11 -9.13 -25.76 14.19
N LEU A 12 -10.37 -25.44 13.84
CA LEU A 12 -10.92 -24.09 14.02
C LEU A 12 -11.08 -23.81 15.52
N ILE A 13 -10.45 -22.72 15.98
CA ILE A 13 -10.48 -22.28 17.39
C ILE A 13 -11.50 -21.16 17.59
N GLU A 14 -11.54 -20.21 16.63
CA GLU A 14 -12.37 -19.02 16.73
C GLU A 14 -12.90 -18.63 15.36
N GLN A 15 -14.14 -18.18 15.33
CA GLN A 15 -14.76 -17.51 14.20
C GLN A 15 -15.58 -16.35 14.74
N LYS A 16 -15.31 -15.13 14.22
CA LYS A 16 -16.03 -13.92 14.62
C LYS A 16 -16.35 -13.06 13.40
N PRO A 17 -17.50 -12.38 13.39
CA PRO A 17 -17.79 -11.37 12.37
C PRO A 17 -16.90 -10.14 12.59
N LEU A 18 -16.48 -9.53 11.49
CA LEU A 18 -15.80 -8.23 11.45
C LEU A 18 -16.74 -7.22 10.80
N ASN A 19 -17.16 -6.21 11.59
CA ASN A 19 -18.01 -5.13 11.10
C ASN A 19 -17.40 -3.82 11.57
N LYS A 20 -16.50 -3.23 10.75
CA LYS A 20 -15.81 -1.97 11.06
C LYS A 20 -15.59 -1.14 9.81
N ASN A 21 -15.58 0.17 10.00
CA ASN A 21 -15.17 1.13 8.96
C ASN A 21 -15.95 0.96 7.65
N LYS A 22 -17.26 0.68 7.73
CA LYS A 22 -18.16 0.42 6.58
C LYS A 22 -17.78 -0.81 5.76
N MET A 23 -17.03 -1.73 6.33
CA MET A 23 -16.69 -3.02 5.73
C MET A 23 -17.18 -4.15 6.61
N SER A 24 -17.67 -5.21 5.99
CA SER A 24 -18.08 -6.45 6.65
C SER A 24 -17.07 -7.54 6.37
N GLY A 25 -16.97 -8.50 7.26
CA GLY A 25 -16.05 -9.61 7.08
C GLY A 25 -16.12 -10.64 8.19
N TYR A 26 -15.09 -11.49 8.22
CA TYR A 26 -14.94 -12.52 9.24
C TYR A 26 -13.47 -12.68 9.61
N THR A 27 -13.21 -13.03 10.87
CA THR A 27 -11.93 -13.56 11.31
C THR A 27 -12.05 -15.00 11.72
N TYR A 28 -11.04 -15.78 11.37
CA TYR A 28 -10.93 -17.21 11.69
C TYR A 28 -9.57 -17.46 12.32
N LEU A 29 -9.54 -18.21 13.42
CA LEU A 29 -8.30 -18.68 14.03
C LEU A 29 -8.26 -20.21 13.96
N TYR A 30 -7.24 -20.75 13.32
CA TYR A 30 -6.95 -22.15 13.26
C TYR A 30 -5.73 -22.52 14.10
N LYS A 31 -5.80 -23.66 14.76
CA LYS A 31 -4.66 -24.35 15.36
C LYS A 31 -4.26 -25.49 14.47
N THR A 32 -3.02 -25.52 14.02
CA THR A 32 -2.42 -26.63 13.29
C THR A 32 -1.49 -27.39 14.23
N THR A 33 -1.76 -28.66 14.44
CA THR A 33 -0.90 -29.54 15.25
C THR A 33 -0.25 -30.53 14.31
N SER A 34 1.09 -30.56 14.33
CA SER A 34 1.91 -31.57 13.64
C SER A 34 2.69 -32.40 14.66
N LEU A 35 3.43 -33.39 14.21
CA LEU A 35 4.29 -34.24 15.08
C LEU A 35 5.39 -33.42 15.80
N VAL A 36 5.79 -32.30 15.24
CA VAL A 36 6.96 -31.54 15.71
C VAL A 36 6.62 -30.16 16.22
N ASP A 37 5.44 -29.59 15.88
CA ASP A 37 5.12 -28.22 16.23
C ASP A 37 3.61 -27.97 16.31
N ILE A 38 3.25 -26.92 17.07
CA ILE A 38 1.93 -26.34 17.10
C ILE A 38 2.03 -24.92 16.56
N THR A 39 1.21 -24.61 15.57
CA THR A 39 1.13 -23.26 14.99
C THR A 39 -0.32 -22.78 14.96
N TYR A 40 -0.47 -21.46 14.99
CA TYR A 40 -1.76 -20.82 14.85
C TYR A 40 -1.77 -20.00 13.56
N THR A 41 -2.90 -19.99 12.87
CA THR A 41 -3.08 -19.18 11.67
C THR A 41 -4.37 -18.39 11.79
N ARG A 42 -4.27 -17.06 11.77
CA ARG A 42 -5.41 -16.17 11.71
C ARG A 42 -5.62 -15.69 10.28
N TYR A 43 -6.86 -15.74 9.84
CA TYR A 43 -7.36 -15.15 8.60
C TYR A 43 -8.31 -14.03 8.97
N SER A 44 -8.03 -12.81 8.57
CA SER A 44 -8.93 -11.66 8.71
C SER A 44 -9.37 -11.26 7.31
N ILE A 45 -10.64 -11.44 7.01
CA ILE A 45 -11.23 -11.29 5.68
C ILE A 45 -12.19 -10.10 5.72
N PHE A 46 -12.01 -9.11 4.84
CA PHE A 46 -12.89 -7.95 4.71
C PHE A 46 -13.50 -7.94 3.32
N PHE A 47 -14.79 -7.62 3.23
CA PHE A 47 -15.55 -7.54 2.00
C PHE A 47 -16.00 -6.10 1.72
N ASP A 48 -15.85 -5.68 0.48
CA ASP A 48 -16.45 -4.46 -0.05
C ASP A 48 -17.66 -4.83 -0.90
N ILE A 49 -18.84 -4.78 -0.29
CA ILE A 49 -20.13 -5.14 -0.93
C ILE A 49 -20.92 -3.92 -1.40
N HIS A 50 -20.45 -2.68 -1.12
CA HIS A 50 -21.23 -1.47 -1.36
C HIS A 50 -20.88 -0.73 -2.67
N GLN A 51 -20.22 -1.37 -3.61
CA GLN A 51 -19.94 -0.76 -4.92
C GLN A 51 -20.95 -1.22 -5.95
N GLU A 52 -21.96 -0.40 -6.21
CA GLU A 52 -23.08 -0.71 -7.13
C GLU A 52 -22.64 -1.05 -8.56
N ASP A 53 -21.47 -0.61 -9.03
CA ASP A 53 -20.98 -0.81 -10.40
C ASP A 53 -19.65 -1.55 -10.53
N LYS A 54 -19.11 -2.12 -9.45
CA LYS A 54 -17.79 -2.78 -9.47
C LYS A 54 -17.86 -4.18 -8.90
N LYS A 55 -17.04 -5.07 -9.47
CA LYS A 55 -16.88 -6.43 -8.93
C LYS A 55 -16.57 -6.38 -7.44
N PRO A 56 -17.24 -7.20 -6.61
CA PRO A 56 -16.95 -7.26 -5.18
C PRO A 56 -15.48 -7.54 -4.94
N LYS A 57 -14.90 -6.89 -3.95
CA LYS A 57 -13.50 -7.06 -3.56
C LYS A 57 -13.42 -7.66 -2.18
N ALA A 58 -12.44 -8.52 -1.98
CA ALA A 58 -12.08 -9.05 -0.68
C ALA A 58 -10.60 -8.79 -0.39
N TRP A 59 -10.30 -8.44 0.85
CA TRP A 59 -8.93 -8.35 1.36
C TRP A 59 -8.76 -9.44 2.40
N ILE A 60 -7.70 -10.24 2.26
CA ILE A 60 -7.42 -11.37 3.14
C ILE A 60 -6.05 -11.13 3.77
N PHE A 61 -6.01 -10.99 5.08
CA PHE A 61 -4.79 -10.91 5.86
C PHE A 61 -4.56 -12.25 6.53
N ILE A 62 -3.36 -12.80 6.37
CA ILE A 62 -3.00 -14.11 6.91
C ILE A 62 -1.80 -13.92 7.82
N LYS A 63 -1.93 -14.35 9.08
CA LYS A 63 -0.82 -14.35 10.04
C LYS A 63 -0.63 -15.74 10.62
N LYS A 64 0.61 -16.23 10.60
CA LYS A 64 1.04 -17.45 11.32
C LYS A 64 1.87 -17.06 12.53
N PHE A 65 1.67 -17.75 13.65
CA PHE A 65 2.39 -17.51 14.90
C PHE A 65 2.45 -18.81 15.74
N LYS A 66 3.39 -18.88 16.68
CA LYS A 66 3.59 -20.04 17.55
C LYS A 66 2.82 -19.94 18.85
N GLU A 67 2.75 -18.76 19.43
CA GLU A 67 2.09 -18.51 20.71
C GLU A 67 0.80 -17.70 20.50
N ILE A 68 -0.28 -18.12 21.12
CA ILE A 68 -1.60 -17.48 20.98
C ILE A 68 -1.60 -16.01 21.38
N ASN A 69 -0.68 -15.62 22.26
CA ASN A 69 -0.50 -14.23 22.71
C ASN A 69 0.17 -13.31 21.67
N ASP A 70 0.79 -13.87 20.64
CA ASP A 70 1.46 -13.13 19.55
C ASP A 70 0.49 -12.54 18.50
N ASP A 71 -0.80 -12.56 18.80
CA ASP A 71 -1.86 -12.17 17.85
C ASP A 71 -2.16 -10.66 17.80
N ASN A 72 -1.36 -9.83 18.48
CA ASN A 72 -1.62 -8.39 18.56
C ASN A 72 -1.61 -7.68 17.20
N ALA A 73 -0.74 -8.07 16.27
CA ALA A 73 -0.69 -7.46 14.94
C ALA A 73 -1.98 -7.70 14.14
N SER A 74 -2.61 -8.88 14.28
CA SER A 74 -3.90 -9.16 13.64
C SER A 74 -5.00 -8.27 14.20
N LYS A 75 -5.01 -8.06 15.52
CA LYS A 75 -5.98 -7.16 16.18
C LYS A 75 -5.81 -5.71 15.70
N ILE A 76 -4.58 -5.25 15.50
CA ILE A 76 -4.31 -3.92 14.93
C ILE A 76 -4.90 -3.82 13.54
N ILE A 77 -4.65 -4.79 12.65
CA ILE A 77 -5.21 -4.82 11.30
C ILE A 77 -6.74 -4.82 11.36
N GLU A 78 -7.35 -5.69 12.15
CA GLU A 78 -8.80 -5.78 12.29
C GLU A 78 -9.46 -4.49 12.78
N THR A 79 -8.74 -3.68 13.57
CA THR A 79 -9.27 -2.43 14.12
C THR A 79 -8.98 -1.20 13.26
N SER A 80 -7.88 -1.19 12.51
CA SER A 80 -7.38 -0.02 11.77
C SER A 80 -7.63 -0.08 10.27
N PHE A 81 -7.84 -1.28 9.70
CA PHE A 81 -8.04 -1.42 8.27
C PHE A 81 -9.33 -0.70 7.83
N GLN A 82 -9.19 0.19 6.85
CA GLN A 82 -10.29 0.96 6.28
C GLN A 82 -10.01 1.35 4.84
N LYS A 83 -11.07 1.74 4.12
CA LYS A 83 -10.91 2.36 2.81
C LYS A 83 -10.34 3.76 2.97
N MET A 84 -9.44 4.12 2.06
CA MET A 84 -8.95 5.49 1.96
C MET A 84 -10.11 6.42 1.55
N THR A 85 -10.15 7.59 2.15
CA THR A 85 -11.01 8.69 1.72
C THR A 85 -10.52 9.23 0.38
N GLN A 86 -11.37 9.98 -0.34
CA GLN A 86 -10.97 10.62 -1.60
C GLN A 86 -9.80 11.59 -1.41
N GLU A 87 -9.75 12.26 -0.26
CA GLU A 87 -8.65 13.14 0.09
C GLU A 87 -7.33 12.37 0.31
N GLU A 88 -7.38 11.25 1.03
CA GLU A 88 -6.22 10.36 1.21
C GLU A 88 -5.77 9.74 -0.11
N VAL A 89 -6.71 9.34 -0.98
CA VAL A 89 -6.40 8.83 -2.32
C VAL A 89 -5.70 9.90 -3.15
N SER A 90 -6.18 11.14 -3.15
CA SER A 90 -5.54 12.23 -3.89
C SER A 90 -4.15 12.57 -3.35
N LYS A 91 -3.96 12.53 -2.02
CA LYS A 91 -2.65 12.71 -1.37
C LYS A 91 -1.70 11.53 -1.57
N SER A 92 -2.22 10.31 -1.77
CA SER A 92 -1.43 9.10 -1.99
C SER A 92 -1.04 8.88 -3.46
N GLN A 93 -1.54 9.70 -4.38
CA GLN A 93 -1.06 9.68 -5.75
C GLN A 93 0.43 10.01 -5.73
N GLY A 94 1.24 9.01 -6.06
CA GLY A 94 2.70 9.17 -6.10
C GLY A 94 3.09 10.29 -7.07
N LEU A 95 4.30 10.81 -6.89
CA LEU A 95 4.88 11.82 -7.78
C LEU A 95 4.81 11.34 -9.24
N ARG A 96 4.30 12.18 -10.11
CA ARG A 96 4.20 11.90 -11.54
C ARG A 96 5.18 12.74 -12.34
N ILE A 97 5.81 12.12 -13.32
CA ILE A 97 6.62 12.85 -14.29
C ILE A 97 5.71 13.33 -15.42
N LYS A 98 5.71 14.63 -15.65
CA LYS A 98 5.07 15.27 -16.79
C LYS A 98 6.09 15.89 -17.70
N VAL A 99 5.90 15.76 -18.99
CA VAL A 99 6.73 16.40 -20.00
C VAL A 99 6.06 17.70 -20.44
N ILE A 100 6.78 18.80 -20.34
CA ILE A 100 6.31 20.11 -20.79
C ILE A 100 7.31 20.73 -21.76
N ARG A 101 6.87 21.72 -22.53
CA ARG A 101 7.75 22.54 -23.38
C ARG A 101 8.29 23.71 -22.56
N PHE A 102 9.62 23.86 -22.51
CA PHE A 102 10.26 24.99 -21.87
C PHE A 102 10.03 26.27 -22.68
N ARG A 103 9.49 27.30 -22.05
CA ARG A 103 9.12 28.57 -22.70
C ARG A 103 10.01 29.69 -22.23
N GLU A 104 10.06 30.73 -23.03
CA GLU A 104 10.72 31.99 -22.62
C GLU A 104 10.14 32.51 -21.30
N GLY A 105 11.00 32.98 -20.40
CA GLY A 105 10.61 33.43 -19.05
C GLY A 105 10.48 32.32 -18.01
N MET A 106 10.52 31.04 -18.38
CA MET A 106 10.54 29.95 -17.39
C MET A 106 11.93 29.77 -16.78
N SER A 107 11.97 29.38 -15.52
CA SER A 107 13.21 28.96 -14.86
C SER A 107 13.01 27.66 -14.07
N TYR A 108 14.12 26.95 -13.82
CA TYR A 108 14.05 25.78 -12.91
C TYR A 108 13.67 26.17 -11.49
N LYS A 109 13.93 27.40 -11.07
CA LYS A 109 13.52 27.90 -9.77
C LYS A 109 11.98 27.98 -9.68
N ASP A 110 11.33 28.61 -10.66
CA ASP A 110 9.87 28.73 -10.69
C ASP A 110 9.18 27.35 -10.77
N LEU A 111 9.77 26.43 -11.55
CA LEU A 111 9.28 25.05 -11.64
C LEU A 111 9.46 24.29 -10.32
N ALA A 112 10.53 24.58 -9.57
CA ALA A 112 10.80 23.96 -8.29
C ALA A 112 9.85 24.46 -7.19
N ASP A 113 9.54 25.76 -7.20
CA ASP A 113 8.61 26.36 -6.23
C ASP A 113 7.20 25.76 -6.33
N ASN A 114 6.83 25.27 -7.51
CA ASN A 114 5.54 24.60 -7.76
C ASN A 114 5.63 23.06 -7.76
N SER A 115 6.78 22.49 -7.41
CA SER A 115 7.00 21.04 -7.45
C SER A 115 6.84 20.39 -6.08
N PRO A 116 6.23 19.18 -6.00
CA PRO A 116 6.14 18.41 -4.76
C PRO A 116 7.48 17.81 -4.30
N LEU A 117 8.58 18.05 -5.02
CA LEU A 117 9.91 17.50 -4.69
C LEU A 117 10.51 18.06 -3.39
N GLY A 118 9.93 19.12 -2.80
CA GLY A 118 10.37 19.70 -1.54
C GLY A 118 11.80 20.27 -1.60
N ARG A 119 12.53 20.11 -0.49
CA ARG A 119 13.91 20.64 -0.40
C ARG A 119 14.77 20.13 -1.54
N TYR A 120 15.52 21.03 -2.19
CA TYR A 120 16.39 20.77 -3.36
C TYR A 120 15.63 20.42 -4.65
N ALA A 121 14.36 20.80 -4.79
CA ALA A 121 13.55 20.53 -5.99
C ALA A 121 14.23 21.01 -7.28
N GLU A 122 14.83 22.21 -7.29
CA GLU A 122 15.54 22.73 -8.45
C GLU A 122 16.70 21.83 -8.90
N GLY A 123 17.55 21.41 -7.97
CA GLY A 123 18.66 20.49 -8.28
C GLY A 123 18.18 19.15 -8.80
N ARG A 124 17.08 18.61 -8.24
CA ARG A 124 16.45 17.35 -8.69
C ARG A 124 15.85 17.48 -10.08
N LEU A 125 15.17 18.59 -10.39
CA LEU A 125 14.64 18.86 -11.73
C LEU A 125 15.74 19.01 -12.77
N ARG A 126 16.85 19.70 -12.42
CA ARG A 126 18.04 19.80 -13.29
C ARG A 126 18.66 18.42 -13.55
N LEU A 127 18.79 17.60 -12.51
CA LEU A 127 19.31 16.24 -12.63
C LEU A 127 18.42 15.37 -13.53
N LEU A 128 17.10 15.43 -13.34
CA LEU A 128 16.09 14.70 -14.12
C LEU A 128 16.16 15.02 -15.62
N ASN A 129 16.62 16.23 -15.96
CA ASN A 129 16.72 16.72 -17.34
C ASN A 129 18.16 16.75 -17.88
N GLY A 130 19.14 16.27 -17.13
CA GLY A 130 20.55 16.26 -17.55
C GLY A 130 21.22 17.64 -17.50
N HIS A 131 20.66 18.62 -16.79
CA HIS A 131 21.14 19.98 -16.68
C HIS A 131 21.84 20.30 -15.34
N TYR A 132 22.09 19.28 -14.54
CA TYR A 132 22.78 19.44 -13.25
C TYR A 132 24.28 19.76 -13.49
N PRO A 133 24.92 20.66 -12.71
CA PRO A 133 24.36 21.43 -11.59
C PRO A 133 23.76 22.80 -11.99
N ARG A 134 24.10 23.37 -13.15
CA ARG A 134 23.76 24.75 -13.51
C ARG A 134 23.24 24.94 -14.95
N GLY A 135 23.04 23.84 -15.70
CA GLY A 135 22.54 23.92 -17.07
C GLY A 135 21.13 24.49 -17.14
N THR A 136 20.78 25.11 -18.26
CA THR A 136 19.44 25.63 -18.55
C THR A 136 18.93 25.01 -19.84
N PRO A 137 17.64 24.63 -19.94
CA PRO A 137 17.06 24.13 -21.18
C PRO A 137 17.01 25.21 -22.24
N GLU A 138 17.11 24.82 -23.51
CA GLU A 138 16.82 25.72 -24.61
C GLU A 138 15.32 26.02 -24.70
N VAL A 139 14.95 27.23 -25.06
CA VAL A 139 13.55 27.60 -25.31
C VAL A 139 12.99 26.74 -26.43
N GLY A 140 11.83 26.12 -26.17
CA GLY A 140 11.19 25.19 -27.09
C GLY A 140 11.53 23.71 -26.83
N SER A 141 12.57 23.40 -26.06
CA SER A 141 12.90 22.00 -25.72
C SER A 141 11.86 21.36 -24.80
N LEU A 142 11.79 20.04 -24.80
CA LEU A 142 10.94 19.26 -23.88
C LEU A 142 11.71 18.97 -22.59
N ILE A 143 11.09 19.27 -21.48
CA ILE A 143 11.64 19.00 -20.15
C ILE A 143 10.66 18.18 -19.31
N LYS A 144 11.20 17.43 -18.38
CA LYS A 144 10.45 16.66 -17.39
C LYS A 144 10.27 17.49 -16.13
N ILE A 145 9.05 17.56 -15.64
CA ILE A 145 8.72 18.11 -14.32
C ILE A 145 8.08 17.02 -13.45
N VAL A 146 7.98 17.29 -12.15
CA VAL A 146 7.32 16.40 -11.19
C VAL A 146 6.13 17.14 -10.59
N GLU A 147 4.96 16.52 -10.70
CA GLU A 147 3.68 16.96 -10.15
C GLU A 147 3.02 15.89 -9.30
#